data_83e1fdd7a16b3218a0108b63b62ce9cc
#
_entry.id   83e1fdd7a16b3218a0108b63b62ce9cc
#
_cell.length_a   1.000
_cell.length_b   1.000
_cell.length_c   1.000
_cell.angle_alpha   90.00
_cell.angle_beta   90.00
_cell.angle_gamma   90.00
#
_symmetry.space_group_name_H-M   'P 1'
#
loop_
_entity.id
_entity.type
_entity.pdbx_description
1 polymer ?
#
loop_
_entity_poly.entity_id
_entity_poly.type
_entity_poly.pdbx_seq_one_letter_code
_entity_poly.pdbx_strand_id
1 'polypeptide(L)'
;VRLRPGRTEIPGTTGRFGPSGRTYVAHSWSLDGARTRFAVWDIRGRRKLFSYETGTDGRGRLGHVSPDDRLVALCPRRGPPEVWRIGERQRRLRAYPAARGACRSDGATIEFTPDSRGLAVMDDTGIRVLDVATGRERLDVARAGLSEIEFSRDGSLVAAVGPDELVVWRTADASAPVLRHPLVSEYATELRLTPGNGELRYLSGLSGRVVRTVRLAGIAGAGWHERRLQGAAFSPDGGKLVTARRSGSRGVFEVRDMRGAPDGRAPKTPPPLPCRVPRGLDPVADFCIPLMAFSPDGRRLAYALPSVLGDEPERVRVWDTGTGRIVRTLDVTPGPGRANPLNSLAYGPGGKLVLSRIPDRETLEVWDVSRGVRVRRLRGAGGDPLALHPGGRLLATGDDQLVGLRRGRVTPRPLAQDGVRSVEFSPDGRYLAAGDDSGRVTLWDGAGRRRLGTLPGTYRGVQTGAAEPATALAFSPDGRTLAVAGHAGTLRLWDTASNQALGGNLPTAGDELLAVSFSPDGGEVYAVGRHTAARAYPADPERARRAVCTRAGGGLSRADWEAYLPGLEYRDTC
;
A
#
# COMPACT_ATOMS: atom_id res chain seq x y z
N VAL A 1 -12.33 -4.09 -43.53
CA VAL A 1 -12.19 -5.55 -43.69
C VAL A 1 -13.60 -6.11 -43.76
N ARG A 2 -14.03 -6.60 -44.98
CA ARG A 2 -15.29 -7.31 -45.13
C ARG A 2 -15.10 -8.73 -44.58
N LEU A 3 -15.64 -8.97 -43.39
CA LEU A 3 -15.80 -10.35 -42.86
C LEU A 3 -16.83 -11.07 -43.71
N ARG A 4 -16.42 -12.08 -44.51
CA ARG A 4 -17.36 -13.01 -45.11
C ARG A 4 -17.85 -13.94 -44.02
N PRO A 5 -19.15 -14.08 -43.77
CA PRO A 5 -19.66 -15.03 -42.79
C PRO A 5 -19.45 -16.45 -43.29
N GLY A 6 -18.43 -17.12 -42.77
CA GLY A 6 -18.29 -18.56 -42.91
C GLY A 6 -19.02 -19.22 -41.76
N ARG A 7 -20.05 -20.03 -42.04
CA ARG A 7 -20.68 -20.87 -41.01
C ARG A 7 -19.73 -21.98 -40.60
N THR A 8 -19.14 -21.87 -39.40
CA THR A 8 -18.50 -23.00 -38.73
C THR A 8 -19.31 -23.30 -37.48
N GLU A 9 -20.06 -24.37 -37.48
CA GLU A 9 -20.78 -24.84 -36.31
C GLU A 9 -19.83 -25.70 -35.47
N ILE A 10 -19.55 -25.25 -34.25
CA ILE A 10 -18.81 -26.01 -33.25
C ILE A 10 -19.83 -26.61 -32.29
N PRO A 11 -19.88 -27.96 -32.17
CA PRO A 11 -20.80 -28.60 -31.24
C PRO A 11 -20.49 -28.19 -29.80
N GLY A 12 -21.44 -27.61 -29.10
CA GLY A 12 -21.34 -27.18 -27.70
C GLY A 12 -22.44 -26.21 -27.36
N THR A 13 -22.84 -26.15 -26.09
CA THR A 13 -23.89 -25.27 -25.62
C THR A 13 -23.40 -23.90 -25.24
N THR A 14 -22.17 -23.81 -24.73
CA THR A 14 -21.50 -22.54 -24.39
C THR A 14 -19.99 -22.67 -24.61
N GLY A 15 -19.29 -21.55 -24.69
CA GLY A 15 -17.85 -21.57 -24.84
C GLY A 15 -17.24 -20.18 -24.90
N ARG A 16 -15.91 -20.14 -25.00
CA ARG A 16 -15.14 -18.90 -25.15
C ARG A 16 -13.98 -19.05 -26.10
N PHE A 17 -13.56 -17.96 -26.68
CA PHE A 17 -12.34 -17.91 -27.47
C PHE A 17 -11.11 -18.02 -26.58
N GLY A 18 -10.07 -18.72 -27.04
CA GLY A 18 -8.75 -18.65 -26.45
C GLY A 18 -8.13 -17.24 -26.65
N PRO A 19 -7.15 -16.87 -25.82
CA PRO A 19 -6.53 -15.54 -25.88
C PRO A 19 -5.91 -15.16 -27.22
N SER A 20 -5.43 -16.15 -27.98
CA SER A 20 -4.88 -15.96 -29.33
C SER A 20 -5.93 -15.67 -30.42
N GLY A 21 -7.21 -15.93 -30.14
CA GLY A 21 -8.29 -15.93 -31.12
C GLY A 21 -8.26 -17.08 -32.15
N ARG A 22 -7.32 -18.04 -31.99
CA ARG A 22 -7.20 -19.22 -32.88
C ARG A 22 -7.99 -20.43 -32.39
N THR A 23 -8.20 -20.50 -31.12
CA THR A 23 -8.86 -21.62 -30.46
C THR A 23 -10.19 -21.20 -29.85
N TYR A 24 -11.07 -22.18 -29.72
CA TYR A 24 -12.35 -22.04 -29.04
C TYR A 24 -12.56 -23.22 -28.10
N VAL A 25 -12.84 -22.91 -26.84
CA VAL A 25 -13.19 -23.89 -25.82
C VAL A 25 -14.70 -24.04 -25.79
N ALA A 26 -15.18 -25.16 -26.21
CA ALA A 26 -16.60 -25.52 -26.14
C ALA A 26 -16.84 -26.46 -24.98
N HIS A 27 -17.97 -26.31 -24.31
CA HIS A 27 -18.45 -27.28 -23.36
C HIS A 27 -19.93 -27.61 -23.61
N SER A 28 -20.25 -28.86 -23.37
CA SER A 28 -21.59 -29.41 -23.50
C SER A 28 -21.90 -30.29 -22.31
N TRP A 29 -23.18 -30.34 -21.96
CA TRP A 29 -23.70 -31.22 -20.92
C TRP A 29 -24.48 -32.36 -21.58
N SER A 30 -24.41 -33.54 -20.96
CA SER A 30 -25.34 -34.63 -21.34
C SER A 30 -26.77 -34.24 -20.94
N LEU A 31 -27.75 -34.81 -21.64
CA LEU A 31 -29.18 -34.53 -21.42
C LEU A 31 -29.65 -34.86 -19.99
N ASP A 32 -29.00 -35.82 -19.36
CA ASP A 32 -29.24 -36.20 -17.96
C ASP A 32 -28.48 -35.32 -16.94
N GLY A 33 -27.71 -34.33 -17.41
CA GLY A 33 -26.88 -33.49 -16.59
C GLY A 33 -25.70 -34.19 -15.90
N ALA A 34 -25.49 -35.47 -16.17
CA ALA A 34 -24.54 -36.33 -15.48
C ALA A 34 -23.10 -36.17 -15.95
N ARG A 35 -22.89 -35.66 -17.16
CA ARG A 35 -21.56 -35.53 -17.77
C ARG A 35 -21.34 -34.15 -18.39
N THR A 36 -20.15 -33.62 -18.21
CA THR A 36 -19.69 -32.40 -18.90
C THR A 36 -18.53 -32.77 -19.82
N ARG A 37 -18.61 -32.35 -21.06
CA ARG A 37 -17.55 -32.52 -22.04
C ARG A 37 -16.94 -31.18 -22.39
N PHE A 38 -15.62 -31.07 -22.27
CA PHE A 38 -14.81 -29.96 -22.73
C PHE A 38 -14.15 -30.34 -24.06
N ALA A 39 -14.13 -29.42 -25.00
CA ALA A 39 -13.43 -29.60 -26.26
C ALA A 39 -12.74 -28.30 -26.67
N VAL A 40 -11.49 -28.37 -27.06
CA VAL A 40 -10.75 -27.26 -27.66
C VAL A 40 -10.70 -27.48 -29.17
N TRP A 41 -11.11 -26.47 -29.91
CA TRP A 41 -11.18 -26.48 -31.37
C TRP A 41 -10.22 -25.46 -31.96
N ASP A 42 -9.51 -25.84 -33.02
CA ASP A 42 -8.86 -24.91 -33.93
C ASP A 42 -9.90 -24.32 -34.86
N ILE A 43 -10.10 -23.02 -34.79
CA ILE A 43 -11.15 -22.33 -35.57
C ILE A 43 -10.84 -22.32 -37.05
N ARG A 44 -9.57 -22.14 -37.44
CA ARG A 44 -9.13 -22.08 -38.85
C ARG A 44 -9.11 -23.47 -39.48
N GLY A 45 -8.50 -24.42 -38.79
CA GLY A 45 -8.39 -25.79 -39.25
C GLY A 45 -9.65 -26.60 -39.07
N ARG A 46 -10.68 -26.08 -38.41
CA ARG A 46 -11.98 -26.75 -38.13
C ARG A 46 -11.82 -28.14 -37.52
N ARG A 47 -10.76 -28.30 -36.72
CA ARG A 47 -10.45 -29.60 -36.11
C ARG A 47 -10.44 -29.51 -34.59
N LYS A 48 -10.85 -30.61 -33.96
CA LYS A 48 -10.80 -30.73 -32.51
C LYS A 48 -9.36 -31.05 -32.08
N LEU A 49 -8.81 -30.22 -31.22
CA LEU A 49 -7.45 -30.35 -30.70
C LEU A 49 -7.37 -31.07 -29.35
N PHE A 50 -8.46 -31.03 -28.59
CA PHE A 50 -8.51 -31.60 -27.24
C PHE A 50 -9.95 -31.98 -26.90
N SER A 51 -10.15 -33.06 -26.15
CA SER A 51 -11.44 -33.44 -25.59
C SER A 51 -11.26 -34.10 -24.24
N TYR A 52 -12.07 -33.69 -23.29
CA TYR A 52 -12.08 -34.24 -21.94
C TYR A 52 -13.53 -34.38 -21.46
N GLU A 53 -13.84 -35.50 -20.82
CA GLU A 53 -15.16 -35.78 -20.28
C GLU A 53 -15.03 -36.02 -18.78
N THR A 54 -15.82 -35.30 -17.97
CA THR A 54 -15.91 -35.50 -16.51
C THR A 54 -17.10 -36.40 -16.20
N GLY A 55 -16.98 -37.28 -15.18
CA GLY A 55 -18.12 -38.06 -14.70
C GLY A 55 -19.14 -37.25 -13.92
N THR A 56 -20.22 -37.87 -13.61
CA THR A 56 -21.51 -37.64 -12.97
C THR A 56 -21.83 -36.38 -12.16
N ASP A 57 -20.96 -35.41 -11.90
CA ASP A 57 -21.24 -34.26 -11.05
C ASP A 57 -21.46 -32.96 -11.82
N GLY A 58 -21.74 -33.06 -13.06
CA GLY A 58 -22.49 -32.22 -13.96
C GLY A 58 -22.18 -30.70 -14.07
N ARG A 59 -21.30 -30.10 -13.32
CA ARG A 59 -21.01 -28.68 -13.43
C ARG A 59 -19.54 -28.37 -13.20
N GLY A 60 -18.68 -28.97 -14.02
CA GLY A 60 -17.31 -28.52 -14.16
C GLY A 60 -17.28 -27.11 -14.76
N ARG A 61 -16.39 -26.24 -14.25
CA ARG A 61 -16.25 -24.89 -14.77
C ARG A 61 -15.36 -24.83 -15.99
N LEU A 62 -15.49 -23.75 -16.71
CA LEU A 62 -14.86 -23.44 -18.00
C LEU A 62 -13.38 -23.81 -18.05
N GLY A 63 -13.00 -24.55 -19.09
CA GLY A 63 -11.61 -24.71 -19.45
C GLY A 63 -11.02 -23.41 -20.03
N HIS A 64 -9.78 -23.12 -19.71
CA HIS A 64 -9.03 -22.00 -20.25
C HIS A 64 -7.85 -22.49 -21.06
N VAL A 65 -7.67 -21.94 -22.27
CA VAL A 65 -6.50 -22.20 -23.10
C VAL A 65 -5.40 -21.20 -22.78
N SER A 66 -4.16 -21.67 -22.76
CA SER A 66 -3.00 -20.79 -22.57
C SER A 66 -2.82 -19.82 -23.75
N PRO A 67 -2.22 -18.64 -23.52
CA PRO A 67 -1.94 -17.66 -24.58
C PRO A 67 -1.15 -18.21 -25.79
N ASP A 68 -0.34 -19.23 -25.59
CA ASP A 68 0.46 -19.89 -26.63
C ASP A 68 -0.29 -21.05 -27.34
N ASP A 69 -1.57 -21.28 -27.02
CA ASP A 69 -2.43 -22.34 -27.56
C ASP A 69 -1.93 -23.79 -27.33
N ARG A 70 -1.00 -24.01 -26.38
CA ARG A 70 -0.41 -25.33 -26.15
C ARG A 70 -1.00 -26.09 -24.97
N LEU A 71 -1.63 -25.35 -24.06
CA LEU A 71 -2.15 -25.91 -22.82
C LEU A 71 -3.62 -25.57 -22.65
N VAL A 72 -4.32 -26.43 -21.89
CA VAL A 72 -5.67 -26.14 -21.39
C VAL A 72 -5.71 -26.43 -19.89
N ALA A 73 -6.23 -25.49 -19.13
CA ALA A 73 -6.53 -25.66 -17.71
C ALA A 73 -7.99 -26.03 -17.54
N LEU A 74 -8.26 -27.04 -16.76
CA LEU A 74 -9.60 -27.52 -16.42
C LEU A 74 -9.82 -27.45 -14.92
N CYS A 75 -11.03 -27.13 -14.52
CA CYS A 75 -11.44 -27.08 -13.12
C CYS A 75 -12.58 -28.08 -12.87
N PRO A 76 -12.28 -29.36 -12.63
CA PRO A 76 -13.29 -30.35 -12.31
C PRO A 76 -13.89 -30.07 -10.93
N ARG A 77 -15.22 -30.17 -10.78
CA ARG A 77 -15.94 -29.81 -9.56
C ARG A 77 -15.48 -30.55 -8.29
N ARG A 78 -15.05 -31.80 -8.41
CA ARG A 78 -14.57 -32.63 -7.29
C ARG A 78 -13.07 -32.85 -7.25
N GLY A 79 -12.32 -32.23 -8.15
CA GLY A 79 -10.88 -32.37 -8.25
C GLY A 79 -10.15 -31.04 -8.03
N PRO A 80 -8.82 -31.09 -7.98
CA PRO A 80 -7.99 -29.91 -8.10
C PRO A 80 -8.00 -29.37 -9.54
N PRO A 81 -7.61 -28.11 -9.78
CA PRO A 81 -7.30 -27.63 -11.12
C PRO A 81 -6.27 -28.52 -11.80
N GLU A 82 -6.45 -28.78 -13.08
CA GLU A 82 -5.56 -29.62 -13.89
C GLU A 82 -5.11 -28.87 -15.14
N VAL A 83 -3.85 -29.05 -15.51
CA VAL A 83 -3.30 -28.55 -16.79
C VAL A 83 -2.95 -29.72 -17.70
N TRP A 84 -3.43 -29.62 -18.93
CA TRP A 84 -3.25 -30.61 -19.97
C TRP A 84 -2.57 -30.02 -21.20
N ARG A 85 -1.77 -30.80 -21.89
CA ARG A 85 -1.21 -30.43 -23.20
C ARG A 85 -2.27 -30.69 -24.30
N ILE A 86 -2.43 -29.70 -25.16
CA ILE A 86 -3.29 -29.75 -26.35
C ILE A 86 -2.49 -30.37 -27.53
N GLY A 87 -3.14 -31.13 -28.40
CA GLY A 87 -2.56 -31.68 -29.62
C GLY A 87 -2.79 -33.17 -29.77
N GLU A 88 -2.09 -33.82 -30.70
CA GLU A 88 -2.32 -35.26 -31.09
C GLU A 88 -2.09 -36.23 -29.92
N ARG A 89 -1.17 -35.89 -29.00
CA ARG A 89 -0.94 -36.67 -27.79
C ARG A 89 -1.38 -35.88 -26.58
N GLN A 90 -2.67 -35.94 -26.27
CA GLN A 90 -3.24 -35.33 -25.09
C GLN A 90 -2.61 -35.92 -23.83
N ARG A 91 -2.05 -35.10 -22.97
CA ARG A 91 -1.43 -35.57 -21.74
C ARG A 91 -1.68 -34.59 -20.61
N ARG A 92 -2.14 -35.08 -19.46
CA ARG A 92 -2.17 -34.30 -18.23
C ARG A 92 -0.74 -34.01 -17.82
N LEU A 93 -0.41 -32.73 -17.71
CA LEU A 93 0.89 -32.28 -17.24
C LEU A 93 0.93 -32.28 -15.72
N ARG A 94 -0.12 -31.73 -15.09
CA ARG A 94 -0.16 -31.57 -13.64
C ARG A 94 -1.58 -31.39 -13.13
N ALA A 95 -1.80 -31.81 -11.88
CA ALA A 95 -2.90 -31.41 -11.02
C ALA A 95 -2.34 -30.61 -9.83
N TYR A 96 -3.14 -29.68 -9.30
CA TYR A 96 -2.73 -28.77 -8.23
C TYR A 96 -3.54 -29.01 -6.95
N PRO A 97 -3.20 -30.02 -6.12
CA PRO A 97 -4.00 -30.40 -4.94
C PRO A 97 -4.15 -29.28 -3.92
N ALA A 98 -3.15 -28.40 -3.78
CA ALA A 98 -3.20 -27.25 -2.89
C ALA A 98 -4.31 -26.24 -3.26
N ALA A 99 -4.72 -26.21 -4.53
CA ALA A 99 -5.79 -25.36 -5.05
C ALA A 99 -7.15 -26.07 -5.21
N ARG A 100 -7.35 -27.22 -4.54
CA ARG A 100 -8.60 -28.02 -4.67
C ARG A 100 -9.86 -27.24 -4.35
N GLY A 101 -9.80 -26.32 -3.40
CA GLY A 101 -10.92 -25.44 -3.02
C GLY A 101 -11.41 -24.56 -4.15
N ALA A 102 -10.49 -24.08 -4.99
CA ALA A 102 -10.79 -23.16 -6.07
C ALA A 102 -11.79 -23.64 -7.11
N CYS A 103 -11.85 -24.94 -7.35
CA CYS A 103 -12.84 -25.50 -8.28
C CYS A 103 -14.23 -25.73 -7.67
N ARG A 104 -14.41 -25.46 -6.39
CA ARG A 104 -15.67 -25.69 -5.65
C ARG A 104 -16.48 -24.42 -5.42
N SER A 105 -15.82 -23.27 -5.31
CA SER A 105 -16.50 -22.00 -5.02
C SER A 105 -17.19 -21.45 -6.27
N ASP A 106 -18.34 -20.78 -6.07
CA ASP A 106 -19.10 -20.21 -7.19
C ASP A 106 -18.43 -18.97 -7.80
N GLY A 107 -17.51 -18.34 -7.12
CA GLY A 107 -16.67 -17.22 -7.57
C GLY A 107 -15.31 -17.61 -8.14
N ALA A 108 -14.90 -18.88 -8.09
CA ALA A 108 -13.57 -19.27 -8.51
C ALA A 108 -13.31 -19.06 -10.00
N THR A 109 -12.15 -18.52 -10.30
CA THR A 109 -11.65 -18.33 -11.67
C THR A 109 -10.27 -18.96 -11.79
N ILE A 110 -9.99 -19.59 -12.93
CA ILE A 110 -8.65 -20.02 -13.31
C ILE A 110 -8.26 -19.36 -14.62
N GLU A 111 -7.01 -18.90 -14.72
CA GLU A 111 -6.51 -18.24 -15.91
C GLU A 111 -4.99 -18.48 -16.05
N PHE A 112 -4.50 -18.54 -17.29
CA PHE A 112 -3.06 -18.57 -17.51
C PHE A 112 -2.47 -17.17 -17.46
N THR A 113 -1.25 -17.07 -16.89
CA THR A 113 -0.45 -15.85 -17.04
C THR A 113 -0.09 -15.61 -18.52
N PRO A 114 0.16 -14.36 -18.94
CA PRO A 114 0.46 -14.03 -20.34
C PRO A 114 1.65 -14.79 -20.94
N ASP A 115 2.61 -15.20 -20.12
CA ASP A 115 3.78 -16.02 -20.51
C ASP A 115 3.46 -17.52 -20.64
N SER A 116 2.21 -17.94 -20.38
CA SER A 116 1.77 -19.35 -20.35
C SER A 116 2.50 -20.24 -19.33
N ARG A 117 3.30 -19.68 -18.43
CA ARG A 117 4.10 -20.41 -17.42
C ARG A 117 3.45 -20.46 -16.05
N GLY A 118 2.49 -19.61 -15.78
CA GLY A 118 1.72 -19.57 -14.53
C GLY A 118 0.27 -19.94 -14.75
N LEU A 119 -0.33 -20.58 -13.76
CA LEU A 119 -1.77 -20.79 -13.62
C LEU A 119 -2.25 -19.94 -12.43
N ALA A 120 -2.97 -18.88 -12.72
CA ALA A 120 -3.66 -18.11 -11.71
C ALA A 120 -4.92 -18.82 -11.27
N VAL A 121 -5.10 -18.91 -9.97
CA VAL A 121 -6.28 -19.49 -9.33
C VAL A 121 -6.80 -18.44 -8.35
N MET A 122 -8.03 -18.00 -8.58
CA MET A 122 -8.73 -17.09 -7.67
C MET A 122 -9.84 -17.85 -6.96
N ASP A 123 -9.90 -17.75 -5.66
CA ASP A 123 -10.93 -18.33 -4.80
C ASP A 123 -11.31 -17.37 -3.67
N ASP A 124 -12.09 -17.84 -2.71
CA ASP A 124 -12.58 -17.02 -1.58
C ASP A 124 -11.45 -16.51 -0.68
N THR A 125 -10.23 -17.04 -0.80
CA THR A 125 -9.07 -16.63 -0.01
C THR A 125 -8.18 -15.59 -0.72
N GLY A 126 -8.28 -15.49 -2.05
CA GLY A 126 -7.48 -14.56 -2.84
C GLY A 126 -7.03 -15.10 -4.20
N ILE A 127 -5.92 -14.58 -4.69
CA ILE A 127 -5.30 -14.96 -5.97
C ILE A 127 -3.98 -15.65 -5.68
N ARG A 128 -3.80 -16.86 -6.22
CA ARG A 128 -2.52 -17.56 -6.23
C ARG A 128 -2.10 -17.86 -7.66
N VAL A 129 -0.84 -17.64 -7.97
CA VAL A 129 -0.26 -18.03 -9.26
C VAL A 129 0.71 -19.18 -9.04
N LEU A 130 0.41 -20.32 -9.66
CA LEU A 130 1.17 -21.54 -9.54
C LEU A 130 2.00 -21.74 -10.82
N ASP A 131 3.26 -22.06 -10.69
CA ASP A 131 4.12 -22.41 -11.82
C ASP A 131 3.62 -23.70 -12.50
N VAL A 132 3.38 -23.64 -13.78
CA VAL A 132 2.78 -24.76 -14.54
C VAL A 132 3.67 -26.00 -14.55
N ALA A 133 4.98 -25.82 -14.61
CA ALA A 133 5.93 -26.92 -14.69
C ALA A 133 6.21 -27.56 -13.32
N THR A 134 6.42 -26.74 -12.30
CA THR A 134 6.85 -27.19 -10.97
C THR A 134 5.71 -27.32 -9.96
N GLY A 135 4.61 -26.59 -10.16
CA GLY A 135 3.50 -26.46 -9.20
C GLY A 135 3.82 -25.58 -8.00
N ARG A 136 5.00 -24.94 -7.97
CA ARG A 136 5.36 -23.99 -6.90
C ARG A 136 4.58 -22.71 -7.03
N GLU A 137 4.25 -22.11 -5.90
CA GLU A 137 3.63 -20.80 -5.84
C GLU A 137 4.62 -19.72 -6.28
N ARG A 138 4.17 -18.85 -7.18
CA ARG A 138 4.92 -17.69 -7.72
C ARG A 138 4.40 -16.37 -7.18
N LEU A 139 3.10 -16.33 -6.83
CA LEU A 139 2.40 -15.16 -6.33
C LEU A 139 1.31 -15.62 -5.37
N ASP A 140 1.17 -14.92 -4.26
CA ASP A 140 0.05 -15.05 -3.32
C ASP A 140 -0.46 -13.66 -2.95
N VAL A 141 -1.73 -13.41 -3.25
CA VAL A 141 -2.48 -12.24 -2.82
C VAL A 141 -3.58 -12.72 -1.88
N ALA A 142 -3.29 -12.74 -0.58
CA ALA A 142 -4.25 -13.13 0.45
C ALA A 142 -5.31 -12.05 0.64
N ARG A 143 -6.37 -12.06 -0.19
CA ARG A 143 -7.46 -11.09 -0.13
C ARG A 143 -8.79 -11.74 -0.50
N ALA A 144 -9.72 -11.78 0.44
CA ALA A 144 -11.05 -12.31 0.24
C ALA A 144 -11.95 -11.38 -0.59
N GLY A 145 -12.98 -11.96 -1.21
CA GLY A 145 -14.04 -11.21 -1.90
C GLY A 145 -13.66 -10.69 -3.29
N LEU A 146 -12.60 -11.20 -3.89
CA LEU A 146 -12.27 -10.89 -5.28
C LEU A 146 -13.19 -11.66 -6.25
N SER A 147 -13.60 -11.03 -7.35
CA SER A 147 -14.56 -11.59 -8.30
C SER A 147 -14.06 -11.71 -9.73
N GLU A 148 -13.10 -10.93 -10.13
CA GLU A 148 -12.55 -10.93 -11.50
C GLU A 148 -11.05 -10.58 -11.44
N ILE A 149 -10.27 -11.18 -12.32
CA ILE A 149 -8.84 -10.90 -12.45
C ILE A 149 -8.48 -10.60 -13.90
N GLU A 150 -7.49 -9.75 -14.11
CA GLU A 150 -6.92 -9.43 -15.42
C GLU A 150 -5.42 -9.22 -15.28
N PHE A 151 -4.62 -9.87 -16.13
CA PHE A 151 -3.18 -9.63 -16.21
C PHE A 151 -2.86 -8.59 -17.27
N SER A 152 -1.86 -7.75 -17.01
CA SER A 152 -1.28 -6.92 -18.07
C SER A 152 -0.63 -7.79 -19.14
N ARG A 153 -0.57 -7.28 -20.38
CA ARG A 153 -0.04 -8.05 -21.52
C ARG A 153 1.41 -8.50 -21.32
N ASP A 154 2.21 -7.72 -20.62
CA ASP A 154 3.61 -8.03 -20.28
C ASP A 154 3.74 -8.90 -19.01
N GLY A 155 2.63 -9.22 -18.36
CA GLY A 155 2.60 -9.99 -17.12
C GLY A 155 3.12 -9.27 -15.89
N SER A 156 3.42 -7.97 -15.96
CA SER A 156 4.00 -7.22 -14.84
C SER A 156 2.98 -6.78 -13.80
N LEU A 157 1.70 -6.69 -14.18
CA LEU A 157 0.60 -6.30 -13.30
C LEU A 157 -0.50 -7.34 -13.30
N VAL A 158 -1.22 -7.44 -12.18
CA VAL A 158 -2.49 -8.12 -12.04
C VAL A 158 -3.50 -7.18 -11.39
N ALA A 159 -4.66 -7.04 -12.00
CA ALA A 159 -5.78 -6.27 -11.48
C ALA A 159 -6.90 -7.21 -11.05
N ALA A 160 -7.67 -6.83 -10.03
CA ALA A 160 -8.85 -7.56 -9.60
C ALA A 160 -9.97 -6.62 -9.15
N VAL A 161 -11.21 -7.12 -9.25
CA VAL A 161 -12.39 -6.47 -8.66
C VAL A 161 -12.58 -7.01 -7.25
N GLY A 162 -12.57 -6.11 -6.27
CA GLY A 162 -13.01 -6.39 -4.92
C GLY A 162 -14.46 -5.95 -4.70
N PRO A 163 -15.00 -6.13 -3.50
CA PRO A 163 -16.41 -5.81 -3.19
C PRO A 163 -16.79 -4.36 -3.41
N ASP A 164 -15.86 -3.45 -3.15
CA ASP A 164 -16.05 -2.00 -3.14
C ASP A 164 -14.88 -1.23 -3.79
N GLU A 165 -13.96 -1.94 -4.46
CA GLU A 165 -12.80 -1.32 -5.08
C GLU A 165 -12.20 -2.17 -6.21
N LEU A 166 -11.44 -1.51 -7.08
CA LEU A 166 -10.49 -2.14 -7.98
C LEU A 166 -9.11 -2.11 -7.34
N VAL A 167 -8.38 -3.18 -7.45
CA VAL A 167 -7.03 -3.29 -6.90
C VAL A 167 -6.06 -3.77 -7.97
N VAL A 168 -4.88 -3.19 -8.01
CA VAL A 168 -3.82 -3.58 -8.94
C VAL A 168 -2.55 -3.88 -8.15
N TRP A 169 -1.90 -5.00 -8.44
CA TRP A 169 -0.63 -5.41 -7.86
C TRP A 169 0.45 -5.59 -8.92
N ARG A 170 1.70 -5.55 -8.50
CA ARG A 170 2.82 -6.06 -9.31
C ARG A 170 2.96 -7.55 -9.11
N THR A 171 3.15 -8.27 -10.20
CA THR A 171 3.35 -9.73 -10.14
C THR A 171 4.72 -10.11 -9.54
N ALA A 172 5.70 -9.22 -9.61
CA ALA A 172 7.02 -9.42 -9.00
C ALA A 172 7.02 -9.24 -7.47
N ASP A 173 6.10 -8.42 -6.94
CA ASP A 173 5.92 -8.19 -5.49
C ASP A 173 4.47 -7.77 -5.23
N ALA A 174 3.66 -8.72 -4.75
CA ALA A 174 2.26 -8.50 -4.43
C ALA A 174 2.02 -8.21 -2.93
N SER A 175 3.06 -7.95 -2.16
CA SER A 175 2.95 -7.64 -0.74
C SER A 175 2.13 -6.37 -0.47
N ALA A 176 2.08 -5.46 -1.45
CA ALA A 176 1.25 -4.26 -1.43
C ALA A 176 0.66 -3.95 -2.81
N PRO A 177 -0.58 -3.44 -2.88
CA PRO A 177 -1.17 -3.00 -4.14
C PRO A 177 -0.47 -1.73 -4.65
N VAL A 178 -0.38 -1.59 -5.96
CA VAL A 178 0.09 -0.35 -6.62
C VAL A 178 -1.03 0.65 -6.85
N LEU A 179 -2.28 0.20 -6.80
CA LEU A 179 -3.47 1.03 -6.89
C LEU A 179 -4.63 0.38 -6.15
N ARG A 180 -5.36 1.23 -5.42
CA ARG A 180 -6.72 0.94 -4.94
C ARG A 180 -7.63 2.05 -5.44
N HIS A 181 -8.67 1.69 -6.16
CA HIS A 181 -9.65 2.61 -6.71
C HIS A 181 -11.03 2.29 -6.17
N PRO A 182 -11.62 3.12 -5.30
CA PRO A 182 -12.91 2.85 -4.69
C PRO A 182 -14.02 2.83 -5.74
N LEU A 183 -14.91 1.84 -5.63
CA LEU A 183 -16.15 1.73 -6.39
C LEU A 183 -17.29 2.23 -5.51
N VAL A 184 -17.71 3.47 -5.70
CA VAL A 184 -18.78 4.08 -4.90
C VAL A 184 -20.12 3.82 -5.57
N SER A 185 -20.93 2.94 -4.95
CA SER A 185 -22.28 2.59 -5.46
C SER A 185 -22.30 2.05 -6.90
N GLU A 186 -21.20 1.44 -7.34
CA GLU A 186 -21.10 0.87 -8.68
C GLU A 186 -20.49 -0.54 -8.63
N TYR A 187 -20.85 -1.33 -9.63
CA TYR A 187 -20.25 -2.65 -9.87
C TYR A 187 -19.27 -2.55 -11.03
N ALA A 188 -18.10 -3.16 -10.90
CA ALA A 188 -17.13 -3.26 -11.96
C ALA A 188 -17.12 -4.68 -12.53
N THR A 189 -17.10 -4.78 -13.84
CA THR A 189 -16.94 -6.04 -14.59
C THR A 189 -16.11 -5.79 -15.84
N GLU A 190 -15.68 -6.85 -16.51
CA GLU A 190 -14.93 -6.78 -17.76
C GLU A 190 -13.68 -5.92 -17.65
N LEU A 191 -12.84 -6.24 -16.67
CA LEU A 191 -11.54 -5.57 -16.50
C LEU A 191 -10.66 -5.74 -17.74
N ARG A 192 -9.98 -4.65 -18.16
CA ARG A 192 -8.97 -4.68 -19.20
C ARG A 192 -7.84 -3.70 -18.92
N LEU A 193 -6.64 -4.21 -18.86
CA LEU A 193 -5.41 -3.41 -18.84
C LEU A 193 -5.00 -3.04 -20.27
N THR A 194 -4.79 -1.76 -20.53
CA THR A 194 -4.38 -1.31 -21.88
C THR A 194 -2.92 -1.69 -22.17
N PRO A 195 -2.56 -1.89 -23.44
CA PRO A 195 -1.17 -2.09 -23.84
C PRO A 195 -0.28 -0.95 -23.30
N GLY A 196 0.84 -1.31 -22.68
CA GLY A 196 1.73 -0.33 -22.04
C GLY A 196 1.35 0.04 -20.61
N ASN A 197 0.33 -0.62 -20.03
CA ASN A 197 -0.07 -0.48 -18.61
C ASN A 197 -0.47 0.95 -18.19
N GLY A 198 -0.86 1.79 -19.14
CA GLY A 198 -1.22 3.19 -18.89
C GLY A 198 -2.61 3.38 -18.29
N GLU A 199 -3.52 2.44 -18.53
CA GLU A 199 -4.91 2.54 -18.10
C GLU A 199 -5.50 1.17 -17.74
N LEU A 200 -6.38 1.17 -16.74
CA LEU A 200 -7.29 0.08 -16.43
C LEU A 200 -8.70 0.51 -16.83
N ARG A 201 -9.38 -0.27 -17.66
CA ARG A 201 -10.75 -0.05 -18.09
C ARG A 201 -11.67 -1.10 -17.51
N TYR A 202 -12.90 -0.71 -17.22
CA TYR A 202 -13.93 -1.61 -16.73
C TYR A 202 -15.33 -1.14 -17.14
N LEU A 203 -16.27 -2.06 -17.15
CA LEU A 203 -17.69 -1.74 -17.30
C LEU A 203 -18.28 -1.47 -15.92
N SER A 204 -18.94 -0.32 -15.80
CA SER A 204 -19.64 0.12 -14.58
C SER A 204 -21.15 0.11 -14.80
N GLY A 205 -21.90 -0.28 -13.76
CA GLY A 205 -23.36 -0.17 -13.69
C GLY A 205 -24.13 -1.46 -13.88
N LEU A 206 -25.29 -1.54 -13.21
CA LEU A 206 -26.21 -2.69 -13.30
C LEU A 206 -27.10 -2.66 -14.58
N SER A 207 -27.50 -1.50 -15.03
CA SER A 207 -28.44 -1.35 -16.14
C SER A 207 -27.95 -0.45 -17.28
N GLY A 208 -27.01 0.43 -17.03
CA GLY A 208 -26.35 1.26 -18.04
C GLY A 208 -24.85 0.96 -18.04
N ARG A 209 -24.39 0.17 -18.99
CA ARG A 209 -22.97 -0.20 -19.08
C ARG A 209 -22.16 0.99 -19.60
N VAL A 210 -21.44 1.63 -18.69
CA VAL A 210 -20.52 2.72 -19.00
C VAL A 210 -19.09 2.19 -18.92
N VAL A 211 -18.27 2.44 -19.93
CA VAL A 211 -16.83 2.16 -19.87
C VAL A 211 -16.16 3.24 -19.02
N ARG A 212 -15.62 2.83 -17.91
CA ARG A 212 -14.80 3.67 -17.03
C ARG A 212 -13.32 3.42 -17.29
N THR A 213 -12.52 4.44 -17.11
CA THR A 213 -11.07 4.37 -17.30
C THR A 213 -10.36 4.94 -16.08
N VAL A 214 -9.49 4.15 -15.48
CA VAL A 214 -8.56 4.55 -14.41
C VAL A 214 -7.17 4.66 -15.00
N ARG A 215 -6.57 5.85 -14.91
CA ARG A 215 -5.19 6.06 -15.41
C ARG A 215 -4.19 5.49 -14.42
N LEU A 216 -3.35 4.59 -14.90
CA LEU A 216 -2.24 3.99 -14.17
C LEU A 216 -0.91 4.70 -14.45
N ALA A 217 -0.86 5.54 -15.50
CA ALA A 217 0.34 6.27 -15.87
C ALA A 217 0.88 7.09 -14.68
N GLY A 218 2.15 6.89 -14.35
CA GLY A 218 2.81 7.48 -13.20
C GLY A 218 2.51 6.79 -11.84
N ILE A 219 1.54 5.88 -11.76
CA ILE A 219 1.28 5.03 -10.60
C ILE A 219 2.00 3.70 -10.77
N ALA A 220 1.76 3.01 -11.87
CA ALA A 220 2.40 1.73 -12.18
C ALA A 220 3.80 1.85 -12.82
N GLY A 221 4.21 3.08 -13.17
CA GLY A 221 5.46 3.39 -13.85
C GLY A 221 6.64 3.72 -12.92
N ALA A 222 7.46 4.68 -13.33
CA ALA A 222 8.78 5.03 -12.74
C ALA A 222 8.79 5.45 -11.25
N GLY A 223 7.64 5.59 -10.59
CA GLY A 223 7.57 5.92 -9.16
C GLY A 223 7.61 4.72 -8.20
N TRP A 224 7.54 3.49 -8.72
CA TRP A 224 7.63 2.30 -7.88
C TRP A 224 9.08 1.86 -7.74
N HIS A 225 9.55 1.68 -6.51
CA HIS A 225 10.87 1.15 -6.23
C HIS A 225 10.78 -0.35 -6.00
N GLU A 226 11.50 -1.15 -6.76
CA GLU A 226 11.67 -2.59 -6.51
C GLU A 226 12.27 -2.87 -5.13
N ARG A 227 12.99 -1.89 -4.57
CA ARG A 227 13.60 -1.96 -3.25
C ARG A 227 12.71 -1.27 -2.23
N ARG A 228 12.10 -2.07 -1.38
CA ARG A 228 11.26 -1.65 -0.26
C ARG A 228 11.98 -0.67 0.67
N LEU A 229 11.35 0.48 0.95
CA LEU A 229 11.78 1.37 2.01
C LEU A 229 11.45 0.74 3.36
N GLN A 230 12.36 0.87 4.32
CA GLN A 230 12.16 0.44 5.69
C GLN A 230 11.68 1.56 6.60
N GLY A 231 11.89 2.80 6.19
CA GLY A 231 11.43 3.96 6.92
C GLY A 231 11.56 5.25 6.12
N ALA A 232 10.79 6.24 6.52
CA ALA A 232 10.85 7.58 5.98
C ALA A 232 10.48 8.59 7.07
N ALA A 233 11.02 9.81 6.99
CA ALA A 233 10.63 10.91 7.85
C ALA A 233 10.81 12.25 7.12
N PHE A 234 9.90 13.17 7.34
CA PHE A 234 10.03 14.56 6.88
C PHE A 234 10.65 15.46 7.95
N SER A 235 11.32 16.52 7.51
CA SER A 235 11.66 17.62 8.42
C SER A 235 10.38 18.31 8.90
N PRO A 236 10.37 18.92 10.10
CA PRO A 236 9.17 19.54 10.66
C PRO A 236 8.52 20.62 9.79
N ASP A 237 9.30 21.24 8.91
CA ASP A 237 8.82 22.20 7.91
C ASP A 237 8.41 21.56 6.57
N GLY A 238 8.43 20.23 6.46
CA GLY A 238 8.16 19.52 5.21
C GLY A 238 9.19 19.75 4.09
N GLY A 239 10.21 20.57 4.33
CA GLY A 239 11.19 20.96 3.31
C GLY A 239 12.20 19.89 2.93
N LYS A 240 12.35 18.85 3.75
CA LYS A 240 13.26 17.71 3.48
C LYS A 240 12.60 16.38 3.81
N LEU A 241 12.99 15.37 3.06
CA LEU A 241 12.59 13.97 3.26
C LEU A 241 13.84 13.12 3.44
N VAL A 242 13.92 12.33 4.49
CA VAL A 242 14.86 11.22 4.61
C VAL A 242 14.14 9.91 4.35
N THR A 243 14.74 9.05 3.55
CA THR A 243 14.30 7.66 3.36
C THR A 243 15.42 6.71 3.76
N ALA A 244 15.03 5.54 4.24
CA ALA A 244 15.97 4.49 4.60
C ALA A 244 15.58 3.17 3.95
N ARG A 245 16.58 2.46 3.43
CA ARG A 245 16.43 1.15 2.81
C ARG A 245 17.59 0.22 3.16
N ARG A 246 17.35 -1.06 3.08
CA ARG A 246 18.41 -2.05 3.22
C ARG A 246 19.12 -2.26 1.87
N SER A 247 20.45 -2.35 1.92
CA SER A 247 21.28 -2.73 0.78
C SER A 247 22.36 -3.71 1.26
N GLY A 248 22.11 -5.01 1.03
CA GLY A 248 22.94 -6.08 1.59
C GLY A 248 22.96 -6.05 3.12
N SER A 249 24.16 -5.94 3.71
CA SER A 249 24.37 -5.83 5.15
C SER A 249 24.44 -4.40 5.68
N ARG A 250 23.84 -3.44 4.97
CA ARG A 250 23.89 -2.02 5.35
C ARG A 250 22.53 -1.37 5.23
N GLY A 251 22.20 -0.48 6.16
CA GLY A 251 21.13 0.49 6.03
C GLY A 251 21.65 1.75 5.32
N VAL A 252 21.03 2.10 4.22
CA VAL A 252 21.38 3.26 3.39
C VAL A 252 20.30 4.31 3.57
N PHE A 253 20.73 5.54 3.81
CA PHE A 253 19.88 6.70 4.02
C PHE A 253 20.05 7.69 2.87
N GLU A 254 18.95 8.28 2.41
CA GLU A 254 18.95 9.31 1.38
C GLU A 254 18.14 10.52 1.87
N VAL A 255 18.70 11.71 1.73
CA VAL A 255 18.02 12.96 2.09
C VAL A 255 17.79 13.78 0.84
N ARG A 256 16.53 14.14 0.59
CA ARG A 256 16.08 14.95 -0.55
C ARG A 256 15.51 16.28 -0.06
N ASP A 257 15.74 17.34 -0.82
CA ASP A 257 15.03 18.60 -0.66
C ASP A 257 13.67 18.50 -1.38
N MET A 258 12.60 18.88 -0.70
CA MET A 258 11.24 18.87 -1.21
C MET A 258 10.80 20.23 -1.74
N ARG A 259 11.62 21.29 -1.55
CA ARG A 259 11.36 22.64 -2.01
C ARG A 259 11.85 22.80 -3.45
N GLY A 260 10.93 22.81 -4.38
CA GLY A 260 11.20 22.97 -5.81
C GLY A 260 10.84 21.72 -6.62
N ALA A 261 10.71 21.91 -7.94
CA ALA A 261 10.56 20.79 -8.87
C ALA A 261 11.68 19.77 -8.62
N PRO A 262 11.52 18.51 -8.97
CA PRO A 262 12.57 17.51 -8.84
C PRO A 262 13.75 17.89 -9.76
N ASP A 263 14.45 18.95 -9.34
CA ASP A 263 15.71 19.36 -9.93
C ASP A 263 16.61 18.18 -9.83
N GLY A 264 17.05 17.61 -10.90
CA GLY A 264 17.92 16.44 -10.99
C GLY A 264 19.16 16.44 -10.06
N ARG A 265 19.10 17.15 -8.94
CA ARG A 265 20.10 17.10 -7.87
C ARG A 265 20.08 15.75 -7.20
N ALA A 266 21.19 15.05 -7.26
CA ALA A 266 21.40 13.81 -6.56
C ALA A 266 21.07 13.96 -5.06
N PRO A 267 20.35 12.98 -4.45
CA PRO A 267 20.08 13.02 -3.02
C PRO A 267 21.39 13.01 -2.24
N LYS A 268 21.42 13.74 -1.13
CA LYS A 268 22.56 13.66 -0.20
C LYS A 268 22.45 12.37 0.60
N THR A 269 23.55 11.64 0.70
CA THR A 269 23.57 10.34 1.37
C THR A 269 24.38 10.41 2.66
N PRO A 270 23.73 10.36 3.84
CA PRO A 270 24.43 10.13 5.09
C PRO A 270 25.23 8.82 5.06
N PRO A 271 26.36 8.73 5.77
CA PRO A 271 27.13 7.49 5.83
C PRO A 271 26.28 6.31 6.28
N PRO A 272 26.32 5.18 5.55
CA PRO A 272 25.49 4.02 5.84
C PRO A 272 25.84 3.39 7.19
N LEU A 273 24.85 2.71 7.79
CA LEU A 273 25.02 1.97 9.04
C LEU A 273 25.07 0.46 8.80
N PRO A 274 25.81 -0.32 9.59
CA PRO A 274 25.78 -1.77 9.49
C PRO A 274 24.39 -2.29 9.85
N CYS A 275 23.93 -3.28 9.09
CA CYS A 275 22.70 -4.03 9.33
C CYS A 275 23.03 -5.51 9.32
N ARG A 276 23.17 -6.11 10.49
CA ARG A 276 23.48 -7.54 10.61
C ARG A 276 22.21 -8.32 10.90
N VAL A 277 21.91 -9.27 10.03
CA VAL A 277 20.83 -10.24 10.24
C VAL A 277 21.47 -11.49 10.84
N PRO A 278 20.94 -12.00 11.95
CA PRO A 278 21.43 -13.24 12.55
C PRO A 278 21.35 -14.41 11.57
N ARG A 279 22.34 -15.32 11.61
CA ARG A 279 22.32 -16.52 10.78
C ARG A 279 21.12 -17.40 11.16
N GLY A 280 20.40 -17.90 10.16
CA GLY A 280 19.25 -18.80 10.34
C GLY A 280 17.89 -18.12 10.51
N LEU A 281 17.83 -16.80 10.50
CA LEU A 281 16.58 -16.05 10.45
C LEU A 281 16.26 -15.62 9.02
N ASP A 282 14.97 -15.50 8.71
CA ASP A 282 14.49 -15.10 7.39
C ASP A 282 15.04 -13.71 7.03
N PRO A 283 15.79 -13.56 5.93
CA PRO A 283 16.28 -12.26 5.49
C PRO A 283 15.17 -11.27 5.12
N VAL A 284 13.93 -11.71 4.98
CA VAL A 284 12.75 -10.86 4.71
C VAL A 284 12.23 -10.21 5.99
N ALA A 285 12.52 -10.75 7.17
CA ALA A 285 12.13 -10.13 8.43
C ALA A 285 12.85 -8.78 8.64
N ASP A 286 12.12 -7.76 9.07
CA ASP A 286 12.62 -6.40 9.30
C ASP A 286 13.47 -6.31 10.57
N PHE A 287 14.69 -6.89 10.55
CA PHE A 287 15.60 -6.86 11.70
C PHE A 287 16.34 -5.53 11.90
N CYS A 288 16.33 -4.68 10.90
CA CYS A 288 17.06 -3.42 10.91
C CYS A 288 16.09 -2.26 10.70
N ILE A 289 15.32 -1.93 11.72
CA ILE A 289 14.36 -0.83 11.66
C ILE A 289 15.11 0.49 11.82
N PRO A 290 15.12 1.37 10.80
CA PRO A 290 15.82 2.65 10.88
C PRO A 290 15.07 3.61 11.80
N LEU A 291 15.80 4.22 12.71
CA LEU A 291 15.32 5.32 13.53
C LEU A 291 15.85 6.63 12.98
N MET A 292 14.96 7.60 12.76
CA MET A 292 15.29 8.87 12.11
C MET A 292 14.48 10.01 12.72
N ALA A 293 15.15 11.11 13.06
CA ALA A 293 14.49 12.31 13.54
C ALA A 293 15.25 13.56 13.08
N PHE A 294 14.56 14.51 12.44
CA PHE A 294 15.13 15.81 12.14
C PHE A 294 15.10 16.74 13.36
N SER A 295 16.10 17.63 13.46
CA SER A 295 16.02 18.75 14.38
C SER A 295 14.88 19.70 13.99
N PRO A 296 14.32 20.48 14.93
CA PRO A 296 13.20 21.39 14.65
C PRO A 296 13.44 22.38 13.51
N ASP A 297 14.68 22.74 13.26
CA ASP A 297 15.10 23.62 12.15
C ASP A 297 15.43 22.88 10.85
N GLY A 298 15.27 21.55 10.82
CA GLY A 298 15.56 20.70 9.67
C GLY A 298 17.05 20.66 9.25
N ARG A 299 17.96 21.28 10.03
CA ARG A 299 19.39 21.34 9.68
C ARG A 299 20.18 20.11 10.07
N ARG A 300 19.67 19.32 11.01
CA ARG A 300 20.34 18.12 11.50
C ARG A 300 19.41 16.93 11.42
N LEU A 301 19.97 15.77 11.11
CA LEU A 301 19.29 14.46 11.11
C LEU A 301 19.99 13.57 12.14
N ALA A 302 19.26 13.15 13.16
CA ALA A 302 19.68 12.07 14.03
C ALA A 302 19.18 10.75 13.43
N TYR A 303 20.07 9.75 13.29
CA TYR A 303 19.72 8.46 12.73
C TYR A 303 20.50 7.33 13.39
N ALA A 304 19.85 6.20 13.53
CA ALA A 304 20.40 4.97 14.09
C ALA A 304 19.80 3.75 13.38
N LEU A 305 20.48 2.62 13.53
CA LEU A 305 20.01 1.32 13.10
C LEU A 305 20.30 0.34 14.25
N PRO A 306 19.39 0.23 15.22
CA PRO A 306 19.62 -0.59 16.40
C PRO A 306 19.69 -2.07 16.04
N SER A 307 20.53 -2.82 16.77
CA SER A 307 20.58 -4.28 16.71
C SER A 307 19.47 -4.84 17.58
N VAL A 308 18.63 -5.70 16.99
CA VAL A 308 17.56 -6.40 17.73
C VAL A 308 18.13 -7.35 18.79
N LEU A 309 19.37 -7.79 18.62
CA LEU A 309 20.03 -8.74 19.53
C LEU A 309 20.74 -8.06 20.72
N GLY A 310 20.95 -6.72 20.66
CA GLY A 310 21.57 -5.98 21.75
C GLY A 310 23.05 -6.31 22.03
N ASP A 311 23.70 -6.99 21.11
CA ASP A 311 25.08 -7.49 21.23
C ASP A 311 26.14 -6.53 20.65
N GLU A 312 25.71 -5.46 20.01
CA GLU A 312 26.58 -4.47 19.38
C GLU A 312 26.47 -3.08 20.06
N PRO A 313 27.55 -2.29 19.99
CA PRO A 313 27.51 -0.90 20.44
C PRO A 313 26.46 -0.09 19.66
N GLU A 314 25.51 0.47 20.36
CA GLU A 314 24.48 1.32 19.76
C GLU A 314 24.96 2.75 19.65
N ARG A 315 24.88 3.30 18.45
CA ARG A 315 25.30 4.66 18.15
C ARG A 315 24.23 5.42 17.41
N VAL A 316 23.91 6.61 17.90
CA VAL A 316 23.11 7.58 17.16
C VAL A 316 24.05 8.59 16.51
N ARG A 317 23.98 8.66 15.18
CA ARG A 317 24.74 9.67 14.42
C ARG A 317 23.88 10.89 14.19
N VAL A 318 24.47 12.05 14.34
CA VAL A 318 23.85 13.33 14.01
C VAL A 318 24.60 13.92 12.83
N TRP A 319 23.87 14.11 11.75
CA TRP A 319 24.39 14.53 10.46
C TRP A 319 23.83 15.91 10.10
N ASP A 320 24.68 16.80 9.58
CA ASP A 320 24.29 18.13 9.12
C ASP A 320 23.85 18.06 7.66
N THR A 321 22.59 18.44 7.40
CA THR A 321 21.95 18.33 6.08
C THR A 321 22.50 19.34 5.06
N GLY A 322 23.09 20.44 5.54
CA GLY A 322 23.71 21.48 4.70
C GLY A 322 25.10 21.06 4.26
N THR A 323 25.97 20.75 5.21
CA THR A 323 27.38 20.44 4.95
C THR A 323 27.62 18.99 4.51
N GLY A 324 26.67 18.08 4.79
CA GLY A 324 26.83 16.66 4.49
C GLY A 324 27.80 15.92 5.41
N ARG A 325 28.09 16.45 6.59
CA ARG A 325 29.06 15.87 7.54
C ARG A 325 28.38 15.39 8.82
N ILE A 326 28.96 14.36 9.44
CA ILE A 326 28.58 13.95 10.79
C ILE A 326 29.14 15.00 11.77
N VAL A 327 28.22 15.62 12.52
CA VAL A 327 28.59 16.62 13.54
C VAL A 327 28.73 15.99 14.92
N ARG A 328 28.12 14.85 15.17
CA ARG A 328 28.21 14.12 16.44
C ARG A 328 27.89 12.65 16.26
N THR A 329 28.57 11.80 17.01
CA THR A 329 28.19 10.41 17.25
C THR A 329 27.98 10.23 18.75
N LEU A 330 26.79 9.81 19.15
CA LEU A 330 26.45 9.52 20.54
C LEU A 330 26.62 8.01 20.74
N ASP A 331 27.40 7.61 21.72
CA ASP A 331 27.45 6.22 22.19
C ASP A 331 26.32 6.05 23.21
N VAL A 332 25.29 5.34 22.79
CA VAL A 332 24.06 5.12 23.57
C VAL A 332 23.94 3.67 24.01
N THR A 333 25.04 2.92 23.94
CA THR A 333 25.09 1.50 24.30
C THR A 333 24.55 1.29 25.72
N PRO A 334 23.60 0.36 25.95
CA PRO A 334 23.17 0.02 27.29
C PRO A 334 24.34 -0.61 28.06
N GLY A 335 24.35 -0.45 29.40
CA GLY A 335 25.37 -1.09 30.23
C GLY A 335 25.35 -2.62 30.11
N PRO A 336 26.46 -3.29 30.50
CA PRO A 336 26.62 -4.73 30.31
C PRO A 336 25.50 -5.55 30.95
N GLY A 337 25.08 -6.62 30.27
CA GLY A 337 24.12 -7.61 30.75
C GLY A 337 22.65 -7.34 30.41
N ARG A 338 22.33 -6.42 29.48
CA ARG A 338 20.93 -6.14 29.09
C ARG A 338 20.82 -5.89 27.60
N ALA A 339 20.14 -6.78 26.89
CA ALA A 339 19.57 -6.47 25.59
C ALA A 339 18.40 -5.47 25.80
N ASN A 340 18.61 -4.22 25.45
CA ASN A 340 17.62 -3.15 25.60
C ASN A 340 17.76 -2.18 24.42
N PRO A 341 17.38 -2.64 23.19
CA PRO A 341 17.61 -1.88 21.97
C PRO A 341 16.80 -0.60 21.94
N LEU A 342 17.32 0.39 21.22
CA LEU A 342 16.57 1.59 20.87
C LEU A 342 15.36 1.21 20.00
N ASN A 343 14.22 1.84 20.26
CA ASN A 343 13.02 1.65 19.46
C ASN A 343 12.45 2.96 18.89
N SER A 344 12.78 4.11 19.47
CA SER A 344 12.28 5.38 18.96
C SER A 344 13.21 6.55 19.26
N LEU A 345 13.15 7.58 18.40
CA LEU A 345 13.90 8.83 18.52
C LEU A 345 12.96 10.03 18.36
N ALA A 346 13.16 11.07 19.17
CA ALA A 346 12.55 12.38 18.96
C ALA A 346 13.59 13.49 19.15
N TYR A 347 13.72 14.39 18.17
CA TYR A 347 14.67 15.51 18.22
C TYR A 347 13.91 16.79 18.60
N GLY A 348 14.31 17.44 19.68
CA GLY A 348 13.63 18.60 20.22
C GLY A 348 14.44 19.88 20.14
N PRO A 349 13.83 21.00 20.59
CA PRO A 349 14.48 22.28 20.62
C PRO A 349 15.68 22.30 21.59
N GLY A 350 16.62 23.22 21.35
CA GLY A 350 17.83 23.35 22.14
C GLY A 350 18.79 22.16 22.02
N GLY A 351 18.71 21.38 20.91
CA GLY A 351 19.60 20.25 20.66
C GLY A 351 19.37 19.06 21.60
N LYS A 352 18.15 18.91 22.11
CA LYS A 352 17.79 17.74 22.94
C LYS A 352 17.31 16.60 22.08
N LEU A 353 17.88 15.43 22.28
CA LEU A 353 17.46 14.20 21.65
C LEU A 353 16.86 13.27 22.70
N VAL A 354 15.64 12.79 22.47
CA VAL A 354 14.96 11.83 23.34
C VAL A 354 15.01 10.47 22.68
N LEU A 355 15.41 9.47 23.44
CA LEU A 355 15.54 8.07 23.02
C LEU A 355 14.61 7.22 23.87
N SER A 356 13.90 6.28 23.24
CA SER A 356 13.16 5.22 23.92
C SER A 356 13.78 3.87 23.69
N ARG A 357 13.60 2.94 24.66
CA ARG A 357 14.16 1.57 24.63
C ARG A 357 13.12 0.53 25.05
N ILE A 358 13.20 -0.68 24.47
CA ILE A 358 12.43 -1.88 24.86
C ILE A 358 13.39 -3.00 25.35
N PRO A 359 12.88 -4.06 26.12
CA PRO A 359 11.58 -4.18 26.77
C PRO A 359 11.61 -4.07 28.31
N ASP A 360 12.63 -4.19 29.06
CA ASP A 360 12.52 -4.61 30.47
C ASP A 360 12.23 -3.55 31.53
N ARG A 361 12.02 -2.40 31.23
CA ARG A 361 11.50 -1.26 31.99
C ARG A 361 11.66 -0.05 31.10
N GLU A 362 10.58 0.29 30.45
CA GLU A 362 10.41 1.53 29.73
C GLU A 362 11.38 2.61 30.23
N THR A 363 12.31 2.97 29.39
CA THR A 363 13.31 3.95 29.77
C THR A 363 13.43 4.99 28.67
N LEU A 364 13.19 6.24 29.03
CA LEU A 364 13.53 7.39 28.21
C LEU A 364 14.87 7.97 28.61
N GLU A 365 15.68 8.27 27.64
CA GLU A 365 16.94 8.99 27.81
C GLU A 365 16.89 10.32 27.10
N VAL A 366 17.28 11.39 27.78
CA VAL A 366 17.40 12.74 27.20
C VAL A 366 18.88 13.05 27.05
N TRP A 367 19.30 13.32 25.82
CA TRP A 367 20.68 13.63 25.49
C TRP A 367 20.84 15.07 25.04
N ASP A 368 21.95 15.71 25.41
CA ASP A 368 22.40 16.99 24.86
C ASP A 368 23.34 16.70 23.69
N VAL A 369 22.86 16.92 22.47
CA VAL A 369 23.61 16.63 21.25
C VAL A 369 24.87 17.48 21.15
N SER A 370 24.84 18.73 21.57
CA SER A 370 25.98 19.63 21.48
C SER A 370 27.13 19.18 22.40
N ARG A 371 26.80 18.72 23.58
CA ARG A 371 27.76 18.23 24.57
C ARG A 371 28.10 16.75 24.40
N GLY A 372 27.22 15.98 23.72
CA GLY A 372 27.38 14.53 23.52
C GLY A 372 27.15 13.72 24.79
N VAL A 373 26.37 14.25 25.76
CA VAL A 373 26.14 13.58 27.04
C VAL A 373 24.67 13.36 27.34
N ARG A 374 24.38 12.26 28.06
CA ARG A 374 23.04 12.00 28.57
C ARG A 374 22.79 12.92 29.77
N VAL A 375 21.76 13.78 29.65
CA VAL A 375 21.41 14.75 30.72
C VAL A 375 20.33 14.21 31.64
N ARG A 376 19.56 13.21 31.20
CA ARG A 376 18.51 12.59 32.03
C ARG A 376 18.20 11.20 31.61
N ARG A 377 17.79 10.37 32.58
CA ARG A 377 17.19 9.07 32.40
C ARG A 377 15.89 8.98 33.20
N LEU A 378 14.79 8.60 32.58
CA LEU A 378 13.46 8.44 33.17
C LEU A 378 13.08 6.97 33.09
N ARG A 379 12.78 6.37 34.26
CA ARG A 379 12.31 4.98 34.34
C ARG A 379 10.78 4.95 34.39
N GLY A 380 10.16 3.92 33.86
CA GLY A 380 8.70 3.79 33.79
C GLY A 380 8.07 4.72 32.75
N ALA A 381 8.87 5.17 31.79
CA ALA A 381 8.42 5.94 30.64
C ALA A 381 9.12 5.44 29.40
N GLY A 382 8.39 5.26 28.30
CA GLY A 382 8.90 4.73 27.05
C GLY A 382 7.84 4.68 25.97
N GLY A 383 8.06 3.82 24.99
CA GLY A 383 7.14 3.54 23.91
C GLY A 383 7.61 4.05 22.55
N ASP A 384 6.95 3.58 21.54
CA ASP A 384 7.08 3.95 20.13
C ASP A 384 5.66 4.08 19.56
N PRO A 385 5.36 5.19 18.89
CA PRO A 385 6.18 6.37 18.55
C PRO A 385 6.37 7.38 19.69
N LEU A 386 7.27 8.34 19.46
CA LEU A 386 7.51 9.49 20.31
C LEU A 386 7.17 10.79 19.59
N ALA A 387 6.37 11.67 20.21
CA ALA A 387 6.16 13.03 19.75
C ALA A 387 6.54 14.04 20.84
N LEU A 388 7.37 15.01 20.46
CA LEU A 388 7.81 16.06 21.36
C LEU A 388 7.07 17.35 21.05
N HIS A 389 6.42 17.92 22.06
CA HIS A 389 5.78 19.22 21.95
C HIS A 389 6.80 20.31 21.50
N PRO A 390 6.43 21.21 20.57
CA PRO A 390 7.35 22.24 20.05
C PRO A 390 8.04 23.07 21.13
N GLY A 391 7.39 23.28 22.26
CA GLY A 391 8.01 23.94 23.43
C GLY A 391 9.04 23.08 24.17
N GLY A 392 9.30 21.83 23.79
CA GLY A 392 10.32 20.95 24.35
C GLY A 392 10.10 20.51 25.80
N ARG A 393 8.89 20.69 26.35
CA ARG A 393 8.61 20.43 27.79
C ARG A 393 7.76 19.17 28.00
N LEU A 394 7.01 18.77 27.04
CA LEU A 394 6.08 17.64 27.09
C LEU A 394 6.39 16.66 25.97
N LEU A 395 6.36 15.39 26.27
CA LEU A 395 6.51 14.28 25.33
C LEU A 395 5.26 13.40 25.42
N ALA A 396 4.71 13.00 24.29
CA ALA A 396 3.72 11.93 24.16
C ALA A 396 4.39 10.65 23.66
N THR A 397 3.97 9.49 24.16
CA THR A 397 4.58 8.20 23.82
C THR A 397 3.53 7.21 23.34
N GLY A 398 3.97 6.20 22.57
CA GLY A 398 3.15 5.10 22.09
C GLY A 398 2.57 4.21 23.19
N ASP A 399 3.11 4.27 24.42
CA ASP A 399 2.61 3.55 25.58
C ASP A 399 1.60 4.37 26.40
N ASP A 400 0.84 5.23 25.73
CA ASP A 400 -0.24 6.03 26.35
C ASP A 400 0.24 6.89 27.53
N GLN A 401 1.40 7.54 27.40
CA GLN A 401 1.96 8.35 28.45
C GLN A 401 2.23 9.78 27.98
N LEU A 402 2.04 10.72 28.91
CA LEU A 402 2.52 12.09 28.81
C LEU A 402 3.66 12.31 29.80
N VAL A 403 4.81 12.70 29.29
CA VAL A 403 6.03 12.83 30.07
C VAL A 403 6.48 14.28 30.13
N GLY A 404 6.46 14.87 31.34
CA GLY A 404 6.99 16.20 31.59
C GLY A 404 8.50 16.17 31.69
N LEU A 405 9.24 16.55 30.66
CA LEU A 405 10.70 16.41 30.58
C LEU A 405 11.48 17.23 31.61
N ARG A 406 10.95 18.36 32.09
CA ARG A 406 11.62 19.19 33.09
C ARG A 406 11.63 18.57 34.49
N ARG A 407 10.51 17.96 34.90
CA ARG A 407 10.34 17.40 36.27
C ARG A 407 10.44 15.89 36.28
N GLY A 408 10.45 15.24 35.11
CA GLY A 408 10.43 13.79 34.99
C GLY A 408 9.09 13.15 35.37
N ARG A 409 8.01 13.94 35.38
CA ARG A 409 6.69 13.45 35.74
C ARG A 409 6.11 12.63 34.58
N VAL A 410 5.84 11.36 34.81
CA VAL A 410 5.12 10.47 33.91
C VAL A 410 3.66 10.47 34.32
N THR A 411 2.77 10.70 33.36
CA THR A 411 1.33 10.69 33.57
C THR A 411 0.72 9.71 32.57
N PRO A 412 0.22 8.54 33.02
CA PRO A 412 -0.54 7.65 32.14
C PRO A 412 -1.72 8.41 31.56
N ARG A 413 -1.91 8.30 30.28
CA ARG A 413 -2.99 8.97 29.55
C ARG A 413 -3.38 8.12 28.34
N PRO A 414 -4.55 7.46 28.35
CA PRO A 414 -5.04 6.76 27.17
C PRO A 414 -5.21 7.75 26.01
N LEU A 415 -4.19 7.88 25.18
CA LEU A 415 -4.18 8.82 24.05
C LEU A 415 -5.05 8.31 22.90
N ALA A 416 -5.11 7.01 22.73
CA ALA A 416 -5.92 6.31 21.73
C ALA A 416 -6.79 5.24 22.38
N GLN A 417 -7.67 4.59 21.59
CA GLN A 417 -8.56 3.54 22.11
C GLN A 417 -7.96 2.13 21.93
N ASP A 418 -7.26 1.91 20.81
CA ASP A 418 -6.77 0.58 20.40
C ASP A 418 -5.25 0.61 20.12
N GLY A 419 -4.47 1.04 21.11
CA GLY A 419 -3.02 1.18 20.96
C GLY A 419 -2.62 2.37 20.09
N VAL A 420 -1.54 3.05 20.46
CA VAL A 420 -1.03 4.21 19.72
C VAL A 420 -0.11 3.75 18.60
N ARG A 421 -0.47 4.03 17.35
CA ARG A 421 0.35 3.76 16.16
C ARG A 421 1.09 4.97 15.64
N SER A 422 0.51 6.13 15.83
CA SER A 422 1.13 7.40 15.44
C SER A 422 0.72 8.49 16.42
N VAL A 423 1.63 9.42 16.67
CA VAL A 423 1.38 10.55 17.56
C VAL A 423 2.11 11.78 17.05
N GLU A 424 1.43 12.93 17.07
CA GLU A 424 1.99 14.18 16.53
C GLU A 424 1.44 15.39 17.25
N PHE A 425 2.29 16.39 17.52
CA PHE A 425 1.86 17.72 17.98
C PHE A 425 1.73 18.69 16.81
N SER A 426 0.75 19.57 16.87
CA SER A 426 0.67 20.67 15.91
C SER A 426 1.89 21.60 16.05
N PRO A 427 2.35 22.27 14.96
CA PRO A 427 3.52 23.15 15.00
C PRO A 427 3.41 24.29 16.02
N ASP A 428 2.21 24.78 16.29
CA ASP A 428 1.92 25.81 17.30
C ASP A 428 1.75 25.23 18.71
N GLY A 429 1.77 23.93 18.88
CA GLY A 429 1.59 23.22 20.13
C GLY A 429 0.18 23.26 20.73
N ARG A 430 -0.82 23.67 19.96
CA ARG A 430 -2.23 23.73 20.46
C ARG A 430 -2.92 22.38 20.47
N TYR A 431 -2.51 21.47 19.61
CA TYR A 431 -3.14 20.16 19.44
C TYR A 431 -2.13 19.03 19.60
N LEU A 432 -2.63 17.90 20.05
CA LEU A 432 -1.97 16.60 20.01
C LEU A 432 -2.93 15.63 19.34
N ALA A 433 -2.47 14.93 18.32
CA ALA A 433 -3.21 13.87 17.63
C ALA A 433 -2.57 12.51 17.92
N ALA A 434 -3.39 11.50 18.20
CA ALA A 434 -2.97 10.11 18.41
C ALA A 434 -3.82 9.19 17.53
N GLY A 435 -3.17 8.51 16.59
CA GLY A 435 -3.78 7.50 15.71
C GLY A 435 -3.61 6.10 16.27
N ASP A 436 -4.64 5.26 16.10
CA ASP A 436 -4.68 3.91 16.67
C ASP A 436 -4.68 2.79 15.61
N ASP A 437 -4.64 1.53 16.09
CA ASP A 437 -4.66 0.33 15.27
C ASP A 437 -5.98 0.14 14.50
N SER A 438 -7.06 0.81 14.93
CA SER A 438 -8.35 0.83 14.23
C SER A 438 -8.47 1.99 13.22
N GLY A 439 -7.43 2.79 13.04
CA GLY A 439 -7.38 3.94 12.14
C GLY A 439 -8.12 5.18 12.64
N ARG A 440 -8.64 5.16 13.85
CA ARG A 440 -9.22 6.34 14.49
C ARG A 440 -8.11 7.27 14.94
N VAL A 441 -8.39 8.56 14.92
CA VAL A 441 -7.47 9.56 15.46
C VAL A 441 -8.18 10.33 16.58
N THR A 442 -7.61 10.29 17.77
CA THR A 442 -8.07 11.10 18.90
C THR A 442 -7.33 12.42 18.91
N LEU A 443 -8.07 13.52 18.91
CA LEU A 443 -7.53 14.87 18.99
C LEU A 443 -7.64 15.38 20.44
N TRP A 444 -6.53 15.92 20.95
CA TRP A 444 -6.39 16.48 22.30
C TRP A 444 -5.93 17.93 22.24
N ASP A 445 -6.17 18.68 23.32
CA ASP A 445 -5.45 19.95 23.54
C ASP A 445 -3.94 19.70 23.62
N GLY A 446 -3.11 20.69 23.32
CA GLY A 446 -1.66 20.53 23.28
C GLY A 446 -1.00 20.19 24.64
N ALA A 447 -1.73 20.28 25.73
CA ALA A 447 -1.31 19.80 27.05
C ALA A 447 -1.71 18.33 27.29
N GLY A 448 -2.46 17.71 26.37
CA GLY A 448 -3.02 16.36 26.48
C GLY A 448 -3.99 16.17 27.66
N ARG A 449 -4.64 17.23 28.08
CA ARG A 449 -5.54 17.22 29.24
C ARG A 449 -6.99 17.01 28.86
N ARG A 450 -7.43 17.66 27.78
CA ARG A 450 -8.79 17.64 27.29
C ARG A 450 -8.86 17.01 25.91
N ARG A 451 -9.64 15.95 25.79
CA ARG A 451 -10.00 15.37 24.49
C ARG A 451 -10.93 16.36 23.76
N LEU A 452 -10.57 16.72 22.53
CA LEU A 452 -11.32 17.67 21.71
C LEU A 452 -12.27 16.93 20.74
N GLY A 453 -11.88 15.74 20.29
CA GLY A 453 -12.70 14.95 19.38
C GLY A 453 -12.04 13.61 19.03
N THR A 454 -12.80 12.84 18.26
CA THR A 454 -12.29 11.62 17.63
C THR A 454 -12.68 11.65 16.16
N LEU A 455 -11.68 11.55 15.30
CA LEU A 455 -11.87 11.40 13.87
C LEU A 455 -12.12 9.91 13.59
N PRO A 456 -13.20 9.54 12.90
CA PRO A 456 -13.47 8.14 12.56
C PRO A 456 -12.37 7.61 11.63
N GLY A 457 -12.16 6.31 11.65
CA GLY A 457 -11.14 5.63 10.86
C GLY A 457 -11.25 5.97 9.36
N THR A 458 -10.11 6.04 8.70
CA THR A 458 -9.98 6.44 7.30
C THR A 458 -10.59 5.40 6.35
N TYR A 459 -10.63 4.14 6.75
CA TYR A 459 -11.16 3.04 5.96
C TYR A 459 -11.89 2.02 6.85
N ARG A 460 -13.10 1.66 6.44
CA ARG A 460 -13.77 0.44 6.88
C ARG A 460 -14.02 -0.38 5.63
N GLY A 461 -13.32 -1.49 5.49
CA GLY A 461 -13.70 -2.50 4.51
C GLY A 461 -15.12 -2.94 4.79
N VAL A 462 -16.05 -2.67 3.88
CA VAL A 462 -17.51 -2.89 4.09
C VAL A 462 -17.81 -4.36 4.36
N GLN A 463 -16.99 -5.28 3.87
CA GLN A 463 -17.20 -6.72 4.03
C GLN A 463 -16.27 -7.41 5.04
N THR A 464 -15.08 -6.90 5.27
CA THR A 464 -14.11 -7.56 6.17
C THR A 464 -14.13 -7.02 7.59
N GLY A 465 -14.73 -5.83 7.81
CA GLY A 465 -14.70 -5.17 9.12
C GLY A 465 -13.27 -4.82 9.60
N ALA A 466 -12.25 -5.12 8.79
CA ALA A 466 -10.86 -4.86 9.14
C ALA A 466 -10.59 -3.36 9.16
N ALA A 467 -10.15 -2.88 10.30
CA ALA A 467 -9.72 -1.52 10.50
C ALA A 467 -8.30 -1.36 9.91
N GLU A 468 -8.02 -0.20 9.33
CA GLU A 468 -6.70 0.14 8.82
C GLU A 468 -5.97 0.99 9.86
N PRO A 469 -4.80 0.57 10.39
CA PRO A 469 -4.02 1.37 11.32
C PRO A 469 -3.66 2.76 10.77
N ALA A 470 -3.73 3.80 11.59
CA ALA A 470 -3.27 5.14 11.24
C ALA A 470 -1.74 5.21 11.42
N THR A 471 -0.99 5.01 10.33
CA THR A 471 0.48 4.84 10.36
C THR A 471 1.25 6.15 10.48
N ALA A 472 0.73 7.26 9.96
CA ALA A 472 1.38 8.55 10.03
C ALA A 472 0.37 9.71 10.11
N LEU A 473 0.77 10.75 10.80
CA LEU A 473 -0.01 11.98 11.01
C LEU A 473 0.86 13.18 10.67
N ALA A 474 0.26 14.25 10.15
CA ALA A 474 0.92 15.55 9.99
C ALA A 474 -0.08 16.68 10.10
N PHE A 475 0.25 17.71 10.87
CA PHE A 475 -0.51 18.97 10.87
C PHE A 475 -0.01 19.92 9.79
N SER A 476 -0.91 20.70 9.21
CA SER A 476 -0.54 21.85 8.38
C SER A 476 0.25 22.87 9.20
N PRO A 477 1.08 23.74 8.56
CA PRO A 477 1.85 24.75 9.27
C PRO A 477 1.04 25.68 10.16
N ASP A 478 -0.21 25.95 9.82
CA ASP A 478 -1.15 26.76 10.61
C ASP A 478 -1.96 25.94 11.64
N GLY A 479 -1.76 24.63 11.71
CA GLY A 479 -2.44 23.70 12.61
C GLY A 479 -3.92 23.46 12.33
N ARG A 480 -4.46 23.99 11.22
CA ARG A 480 -5.89 23.88 10.91
C ARG A 480 -6.29 22.61 10.20
N THR A 481 -5.36 21.97 9.53
CA THR A 481 -5.58 20.72 8.81
C THR A 481 -4.72 19.61 9.36
N LEU A 482 -5.29 18.43 9.53
CA LEU A 482 -4.58 17.21 9.89
C LEU A 482 -4.64 16.23 8.72
N ALA A 483 -3.51 15.79 8.21
CA ALA A 483 -3.37 14.69 7.28
C ALA A 483 -3.23 13.39 8.06
N VAL A 484 -4.02 12.39 7.71
CA VAL A 484 -4.02 11.05 8.31
C VAL A 484 -3.73 10.03 7.22
N ALA A 485 -2.66 9.28 7.40
CA ALA A 485 -2.25 8.21 6.50
C ALA A 485 -2.48 6.84 7.12
N GLY A 486 -2.91 5.88 6.32
CA GLY A 486 -3.22 4.52 6.74
C GLY A 486 -2.28 3.48 6.16
N HIS A 487 -2.24 2.31 6.81
CA HIS A 487 -1.43 1.15 6.42
C HIS A 487 -1.78 0.61 5.02
N ALA A 488 -3.05 0.68 4.64
CA ALA A 488 -3.50 0.26 3.30
C ALA A 488 -3.36 1.39 2.24
N GLY A 489 -2.63 2.44 2.55
CA GLY A 489 -2.34 3.55 1.65
C GLY A 489 -3.43 4.62 1.59
N THR A 490 -4.39 4.64 2.48
CA THR A 490 -5.34 5.74 2.53
C THR A 490 -4.68 7.03 3.00
N LEU A 491 -5.07 8.16 2.42
CA LEU A 491 -4.64 9.49 2.84
C LEU A 491 -5.85 10.41 2.88
N ARG A 492 -6.14 10.99 4.03
CA ARG A 492 -7.30 11.84 4.25
C ARG A 492 -6.94 13.11 4.99
N LEU A 493 -7.64 14.20 4.64
CA LEU A 493 -7.48 15.48 5.32
C LEU A 493 -8.68 15.76 6.22
N TRP A 494 -8.40 16.38 7.38
CA TRP A 494 -9.38 16.73 8.38
C TRP A 494 -9.21 18.17 8.84
N ASP A 495 -10.31 18.87 9.02
CA ASP A 495 -10.34 20.17 9.70
C ASP A 495 -10.27 19.97 11.21
N THR A 496 -9.26 20.55 11.86
CA THR A 496 -9.00 20.36 13.29
C THR A 496 -10.00 21.07 14.20
N ALA A 497 -10.67 22.10 13.71
CA ALA A 497 -11.63 22.87 14.51
C ALA A 497 -13.01 22.20 14.51
N SER A 498 -13.47 21.74 13.36
CA SER A 498 -14.79 21.09 13.20
C SER A 498 -14.75 19.57 13.39
N ASN A 499 -13.57 18.96 13.38
CA ASN A 499 -13.38 17.50 13.34
C ASN A 499 -14.05 16.84 12.14
N GLN A 500 -14.13 17.52 11.02
CA GLN A 500 -14.75 17.01 9.79
C GLN A 500 -13.72 16.70 8.72
N ALA A 501 -14.01 15.68 7.91
CA ALA A 501 -13.18 15.35 6.77
C ALA A 501 -13.27 16.43 5.68
N LEU A 502 -12.14 16.83 5.14
CA LEU A 502 -12.03 17.74 4.02
C LEU A 502 -12.05 16.91 2.71
N GLY A 503 -13.26 16.61 2.23
CA GLY A 503 -13.45 15.79 1.03
C GLY A 503 -13.26 14.28 1.26
N GLY A 504 -13.01 13.55 0.17
CA GLY A 504 -12.75 12.10 0.18
C GLY A 504 -11.30 11.74 0.42
N ASN A 505 -10.98 10.47 0.25
CA ASN A 505 -9.59 10.00 0.27
C ASN A 505 -8.82 10.59 -0.92
N LEU A 506 -7.59 11.04 -0.69
CA LEU A 506 -6.70 11.44 -1.76
C LEU A 506 -6.25 10.21 -2.58
N PRO A 507 -6.09 10.34 -3.90
CA PRO A 507 -5.82 9.21 -4.80
C PRO A 507 -4.36 8.75 -4.71
N THR A 508 -4.04 8.03 -3.65
CA THR A 508 -2.73 7.39 -3.47
C THR A 508 -2.59 6.14 -4.32
N ALA A 509 -1.38 5.58 -4.35
CA ALA A 509 -1.13 4.31 -5.04
C ALA A 509 -1.64 3.07 -4.27
N GLY A 510 -2.12 3.23 -3.03
CA GLY A 510 -2.54 2.11 -2.20
C GLY A 510 -1.38 1.36 -1.51
N ASP A 511 -0.17 1.88 -1.61
CA ASP A 511 1.01 1.40 -0.88
C ASP A 511 0.98 1.85 0.58
N GLU A 512 1.51 1.05 1.51
CA GLU A 512 1.64 1.45 2.92
C GLU A 512 2.37 2.79 3.03
N LEU A 513 1.71 3.80 3.59
CA LEU A 513 2.29 5.11 3.76
C LEU A 513 3.17 5.14 5.02
N LEU A 514 4.45 5.40 4.82
CA LEU A 514 5.45 5.44 5.90
C LEU A 514 5.55 6.82 6.56
N ALA A 515 5.34 7.88 5.80
CA ALA A 515 5.38 9.25 6.31
C ALA A 515 4.53 10.20 5.47
N VAL A 516 3.98 11.20 6.13
CA VAL A 516 3.27 12.33 5.52
C VAL A 516 3.79 13.65 6.09
N SER A 517 3.66 14.73 5.33
CA SER A 517 3.95 16.08 5.78
C SER A 517 3.24 17.10 4.90
N PHE A 518 3.08 18.31 5.39
CA PHE A 518 2.67 19.43 4.53
C PHE A 518 3.89 20.13 3.93
N SER A 519 3.71 20.76 2.77
CA SER A 519 4.67 21.71 2.24
C SER A 519 4.84 22.90 3.19
N PRO A 520 5.97 23.62 3.16
CA PRO A 520 6.20 24.77 4.04
C PRO A 520 5.15 25.86 3.99
N ASP A 521 4.46 25.99 2.84
CA ASP A 521 3.36 26.94 2.63
C ASP A 521 1.98 26.35 2.93
N GLY A 522 1.91 25.06 3.30
CA GLY A 522 0.66 24.36 3.58
C GLY A 522 -0.19 24.01 2.35
N GLY A 523 0.26 24.37 1.16
CA GLY A 523 -0.54 24.22 -0.07
C GLY A 523 -0.57 22.81 -0.64
N GLU A 524 0.32 21.95 -0.20
CA GLU A 524 0.42 20.56 -0.62
C GLU A 524 0.64 19.62 0.56
N VAL A 525 0.18 18.38 0.42
CA VAL A 525 0.53 17.26 1.31
C VAL A 525 1.48 16.32 0.57
N TYR A 526 2.60 16.05 1.16
CA TYR A 526 3.55 15.04 0.72
C TYR A 526 3.26 13.72 1.42
N ALA A 527 3.24 12.63 0.66
CA ALA A 527 3.17 11.28 1.21
C ALA A 527 4.20 10.38 0.52
N VAL A 528 4.84 9.52 1.30
CA VAL A 528 5.80 8.54 0.81
C VAL A 528 5.41 7.16 1.28
N GLY A 529 5.38 6.21 0.36
CA GLY A 529 5.03 4.81 0.64
C GLY A 529 6.25 3.92 0.78
N ARG A 530 5.99 2.67 1.12
CA ARG A 530 7.02 1.63 1.27
C ARG A 530 7.73 1.30 -0.05
N HIS A 531 6.98 1.33 -1.16
CA HIS A 531 7.47 1.08 -2.52
C HIS A 531 7.34 2.29 -3.43
N THR A 532 6.56 3.29 -3.03
CA THR A 532 6.28 4.48 -3.85
C THR A 532 7.12 5.67 -3.41
N ALA A 533 7.63 6.40 -4.41
CA ALA A 533 8.31 7.66 -4.17
C ALA A 533 7.36 8.69 -3.54
N ALA A 534 7.94 9.70 -2.89
CA ALA A 534 7.19 10.83 -2.37
C ALA A 534 6.36 11.50 -3.47
N ARG A 535 5.09 11.76 -3.18
CA ARG A 535 4.15 12.45 -4.05
C ARG A 535 3.55 13.65 -3.34
N ALA A 536 3.27 14.69 -4.13
CA ALA A 536 2.57 15.88 -3.68
C ALA A 536 1.09 15.80 -4.08
N TYR A 537 0.23 16.16 -3.16
CA TYR A 537 -1.22 16.25 -3.33
C TYR A 537 -1.67 17.66 -2.96
N PRO A 538 -2.50 18.32 -3.79
CA PRO A 538 -3.02 19.64 -3.44
C PRO A 538 -3.85 19.58 -2.15
N ALA A 539 -3.47 20.36 -1.14
CA ALA A 539 -4.21 20.57 0.10
C ALA A 539 -4.99 21.88 0.09
N ASP A 540 -4.51 22.87 -0.66
CA ASP A 540 -5.20 24.14 -0.86
C ASP A 540 -6.35 23.97 -1.86
N PRO A 541 -7.59 24.36 -1.51
CA PRO A 541 -8.77 24.19 -2.38
C PRO A 541 -8.61 24.87 -3.75
N GLU A 542 -7.97 26.03 -3.81
CA GLU A 542 -7.76 26.75 -5.07
C GLU A 542 -6.72 26.07 -5.96
N ARG A 543 -5.67 25.49 -5.37
CA ARG A 543 -4.72 24.64 -6.11
C ARG A 543 -5.40 23.37 -6.62
N ALA A 544 -6.22 22.73 -5.79
CA ALA A 544 -6.99 21.56 -6.18
C ALA A 544 -7.94 21.89 -7.35
N ARG A 545 -8.68 22.99 -7.27
CA ARG A 545 -9.56 23.47 -8.35
C ARG A 545 -8.78 23.68 -9.65
N ARG A 546 -7.68 24.41 -9.62
CA ARG A 546 -6.84 24.65 -10.81
C ARG A 546 -6.32 23.35 -11.41
N ALA A 547 -5.88 22.40 -10.59
CA ALA A 547 -5.40 21.09 -11.06
C ALA A 547 -6.52 20.30 -11.75
N VAL A 548 -7.73 20.32 -11.21
CA VAL A 548 -8.91 19.69 -11.83
C VAL A 548 -9.24 20.37 -13.14
N CYS A 549 -9.32 21.69 -13.17
CA CYS A 549 -9.63 22.47 -14.37
C CYS A 549 -8.63 22.24 -15.51
N THR A 550 -7.35 22.25 -15.19
CA THR A 550 -6.30 21.96 -16.16
C THR A 550 -6.43 20.54 -16.73
N ARG A 551 -6.76 19.56 -15.87
CA ARG A 551 -6.94 18.16 -16.29
C ARG A 551 -8.21 17.94 -17.12
N ALA A 552 -9.30 18.62 -16.76
CA ALA A 552 -10.59 18.53 -17.44
C ALA A 552 -10.60 19.28 -18.77
N GLY A 553 -9.68 20.22 -18.98
CA GLY A 553 -9.64 21.07 -20.18
C GLY A 553 -10.69 22.19 -20.17
N GLY A 554 -11.27 22.51 -19.00
CA GLY A 554 -12.27 23.54 -18.80
C GLY A 554 -13.35 23.16 -17.80
N GLY A 555 -14.29 24.06 -17.53
CA GLY A 555 -15.42 23.82 -16.66
C GLY A 555 -16.57 23.07 -17.33
N LEU A 556 -17.58 22.71 -16.55
CA LEU A 556 -18.82 22.15 -17.08
C LEU A 556 -19.55 23.17 -17.97
N SER A 557 -19.97 22.72 -19.16
CA SER A 557 -20.89 23.53 -19.97
C SER A 557 -22.25 23.69 -19.26
N ARG A 558 -23.04 24.69 -19.64
CA ARG A 558 -24.40 24.84 -19.10
C ARG A 558 -25.25 23.59 -19.29
N ALA A 559 -25.11 22.93 -20.44
CA ALA A 559 -25.84 21.71 -20.75
C ALA A 559 -25.41 20.54 -19.84
N ASP A 560 -24.11 20.38 -19.62
CA ASP A 560 -23.59 19.36 -18.69
C ASP A 560 -24.01 19.67 -17.25
N TRP A 561 -23.96 20.95 -16.85
CA TRP A 561 -24.41 21.36 -15.52
C TRP A 561 -25.87 21.01 -15.29
N GLU A 562 -26.74 21.33 -16.24
CA GLU A 562 -28.18 21.04 -16.16
C GLU A 562 -28.45 19.52 -16.14
N ALA A 563 -27.65 18.76 -16.89
CA ALA A 563 -27.75 17.29 -16.92
C ALA A 563 -27.28 16.62 -15.62
N TYR A 564 -26.20 17.11 -15.02
CA TYR A 564 -25.60 16.48 -13.83
C TYR A 564 -26.07 17.08 -12.51
N LEU A 565 -26.49 18.35 -12.51
CA LEU A 565 -26.88 19.13 -11.33
C LEU A 565 -28.22 19.83 -11.55
N PRO A 566 -29.28 19.08 -11.89
CA PRO A 566 -30.58 19.68 -12.21
C PRO A 566 -31.12 20.48 -11.01
N GLY A 567 -31.63 21.69 -11.28
CA GLY A 567 -32.22 22.56 -10.26
C GLY A 567 -31.22 23.43 -9.48
N LEU A 568 -29.92 23.33 -9.77
CA LEU A 568 -28.91 24.24 -9.24
C LEU A 568 -28.59 25.33 -10.28
N GLU A 569 -28.50 26.57 -9.80
CA GLU A 569 -28.07 27.69 -10.65
C GLU A 569 -26.67 27.42 -11.22
N TYR A 570 -26.50 27.65 -12.52
CA TYR A 570 -25.21 27.45 -13.19
C TYR A 570 -24.12 28.32 -12.56
N ARG A 571 -23.02 27.68 -12.24
CA ARG A 571 -21.79 28.33 -11.79
C ARG A 571 -20.63 27.91 -12.66
N ASP A 572 -19.79 28.85 -13.03
CA ASP A 572 -18.53 28.55 -13.68
C ASP A 572 -17.64 27.77 -12.70
N THR A 573 -17.23 26.57 -13.10
CA THR A 573 -16.44 25.68 -12.25
C THR A 573 -14.94 25.81 -12.45
N CYS A 574 -14.53 26.44 -13.56
CA CYS A 574 -13.14 26.64 -13.93
C CYS A 574 -12.87 28.04 -14.46
#